data_2b22a85d1b71ef42a79cf5f749d65fba
#
_entry.id   2b22a85d1b71ef42a79cf5f749d65fba
#
_cell.length_a   1.000
_cell.length_b   1.000
_cell.length_c   1.000
_cell.angle_alpha   90.00
_cell.angle_beta   90.00
_cell.angle_gamma   90.00
#
_symmetry.space_group_name_H-M   'P 1'
#
loop_
_entity.id
_entity.type
_entity.pdbx_description
1 polymer ?
#
loop_
_entity_poly.entity_id
_entity_poly.type
_entity_poly.pdbx_seq_one_letter_code
_entity_poly.pdbx_strand_id
1 'polypeptide(L)'
;MKKLILSILTICAIIFTSCKSDAKKDDKNPEKLEVKNEVAQTNDSFGVRGNCGMCKTTIEEAVTSLDGVTSANWDKARKKIDVSFDDSKTNLDAIHKAIANSGYDTDKVAGNEEAYKDLPGCCQYDHSMEMSLAEALNDDTDKGEQ
;
A
#
# COMPACT_ATOMS: atom_id res chain seq x y z
N MET A 1 46.02 24.90 3.13
CA MET A 1 47.20 24.28 2.53
C MET A 1 46.65 23.29 1.53
N LYS A 2 46.39 23.70 0.31
CA LYS A 2 47.28 23.69 -0.82
C LYS A 2 48.01 22.34 -0.98
N LYS A 3 47.67 21.77 -2.09
CA LYS A 3 48.43 21.06 -3.15
C LYS A 3 47.75 19.72 -3.46
N LEU A 4 47.16 19.67 -4.64
CA LEU A 4 47.69 19.22 -5.91
C LEU A 4 48.02 17.73 -5.91
N ILE A 5 47.34 16.94 -6.69
CA ILE A 5 47.99 16.18 -7.75
C ILE A 5 46.96 15.94 -8.87
N LEU A 6 47.30 16.55 -9.97
CA LEU A 6 46.87 16.33 -11.32
C LEU A 6 47.36 14.98 -11.85
N SER A 7 46.71 14.53 -12.87
CA SER A 7 47.18 13.56 -13.87
C SER A 7 46.92 12.10 -13.56
N ILE A 8 46.09 11.43 -14.31
CA ILE A 8 46.47 10.80 -15.57
C ILE A 8 45.26 10.59 -16.46
N LEU A 9 45.30 11.27 -17.56
CA LEU A 9 44.56 10.96 -18.78
C LEU A 9 45.17 9.70 -19.39
N THR A 10 44.40 8.66 -19.63
CA THR A 10 44.77 7.68 -20.66
C THR A 10 43.53 7.24 -21.42
N ILE A 11 43.54 7.66 -22.60
CA ILE A 11 42.75 7.31 -23.79
C ILE A 11 42.82 5.81 -24.03
N CYS A 12 41.67 5.17 -24.22
CA CYS A 12 41.55 4.02 -25.09
C CYS A 12 40.19 4.05 -25.79
N ALA A 13 40.23 4.69 -26.92
CA ALA A 13 39.31 4.42 -28.03
C ALA A 13 39.80 3.16 -28.73
N ILE A 14 38.92 2.31 -29.12
CA ILE A 14 38.98 1.27 -30.18
C ILE A 14 37.80 0.31 -29.88
N ILE A 15 36.92 -0.13 -30.71
CA ILE A 15 36.62 -0.09 -32.16
C ILE A 15 35.16 -0.55 -32.31
N PHE A 16 34.47 0.06 -33.20
CA PHE A 16 33.26 -0.44 -33.84
C PHE A 16 33.58 -1.68 -34.67
N THR A 17 32.84 -2.77 -34.48
CA THR A 17 32.57 -3.69 -35.57
C THR A 17 31.13 -4.11 -35.56
N SER A 18 30.45 -3.54 -36.51
CA SER A 18 29.19 -4.01 -37.05
C SER A 18 29.37 -5.39 -37.71
N CYS A 19 28.57 -6.34 -37.38
CA CYS A 19 28.27 -7.48 -38.25
C CYS A 19 26.80 -7.81 -38.18
N LYS A 20 26.15 -7.49 -39.26
CA LYS A 20 24.84 -7.93 -39.69
C LYS A 20 25.04 -9.26 -40.41
N SER A 21 24.33 -10.30 -40.00
CA SER A 21 23.95 -11.39 -40.90
C SER A 21 22.88 -12.28 -40.26
N ASP A 22 21.94 -12.55 -41.09
CA ASP A 22 20.75 -13.38 -40.95
C ASP A 22 21.02 -14.85 -40.61
N ALA A 23 19.96 -15.43 -40.08
CA ALA A 23 19.44 -16.77 -40.27
C ALA A 23 19.51 -17.75 -39.09
N LYS A 24 18.28 -18.01 -38.59
CA LYS A 24 17.67 -19.31 -38.21
C LYS A 24 18.27 -20.20 -37.13
N LYS A 25 17.35 -20.39 -36.18
CA LYS A 25 16.96 -21.65 -35.51
C LYS A 25 17.80 -22.24 -34.38
N ASP A 26 16.98 -22.46 -33.39
CA ASP A 26 16.98 -23.49 -32.35
C ASP A 26 17.75 -23.25 -31.06
N ASP A 27 16.87 -23.00 -30.07
CA ASP A 27 16.76 -23.77 -28.82
C ASP A 27 17.76 -23.51 -27.68
N LYS A 28 17.09 -23.30 -26.55
CA LYS A 28 17.59 -23.25 -25.18
C LYS A 28 18.16 -21.92 -24.70
N ASN A 29 17.19 -21.06 -24.35
CA ASN A 29 17.35 -20.08 -23.29
C ASN A 29 17.29 -20.80 -21.93
N PRO A 30 18.35 -20.79 -21.14
CA PRO A 30 18.21 -21.01 -19.72
C PRO A 30 17.61 -19.72 -19.16
N GLU A 31 16.31 -19.71 -19.04
CA GLU A 31 15.54 -18.78 -18.25
C GLU A 31 16.21 -18.66 -16.87
N LYS A 32 16.93 -17.58 -16.70
CA LYS A 32 17.37 -17.11 -15.41
C LYS A 32 16.09 -16.85 -14.63
N LEU A 33 15.67 -17.82 -13.87
CA LEU A 33 14.69 -17.67 -12.81
C LEU A 33 15.23 -16.62 -11.84
N GLU A 34 14.93 -15.37 -12.12
CA GLU A 34 14.89 -14.40 -11.06
C GLU A 34 13.77 -14.87 -10.15
N VAL A 35 14.13 -15.47 -9.05
CA VAL A 35 13.25 -15.66 -7.92
C VAL A 35 12.93 -14.25 -7.43
N LYS A 36 11.92 -13.65 -8.05
CA LYS A 36 11.19 -12.57 -7.48
C LYS A 36 10.59 -13.17 -6.21
N ASN A 37 11.15 -12.85 -5.06
CA ASN A 37 10.48 -13.02 -3.79
C ASN A 37 9.22 -12.15 -3.89
N GLU A 38 8.18 -12.71 -4.44
CA GLU A 38 6.85 -12.15 -4.32
C GLU A 38 6.46 -12.36 -2.88
N VAL A 39 6.73 -11.34 -2.06
CA VAL A 39 6.14 -11.23 -0.74
C VAL A 39 4.63 -11.33 -0.97
N ALA A 40 4.00 -12.34 -0.39
CA ALA A 40 2.57 -12.53 -0.50
C ALA A 40 1.87 -11.28 0.04
N GLN A 41 1.34 -10.46 -0.86
CA GLN A 41 0.66 -9.22 -0.51
C GLN A 41 -0.82 -9.51 -0.37
N THR A 42 -1.33 -9.35 0.83
CA THR A 42 -2.75 -9.44 1.12
C THR A 42 -3.40 -8.07 0.95
N ASN A 43 -4.55 -8.05 0.27
CA ASN A 43 -5.37 -6.86 0.12
C ASN A 43 -6.69 -7.08 0.84
N ASP A 44 -7.14 -6.08 1.58
CA ASP A 44 -8.42 -6.11 2.29
C ASP A 44 -9.02 -4.71 2.36
N SER A 45 -10.30 -4.64 2.70
CA SER A 45 -10.98 -3.37 2.87
C SER A 45 -12.10 -3.49 3.89
N PHE A 46 -12.29 -2.44 4.71
CA PHE A 46 -13.26 -2.43 5.78
C PHE A 46 -13.72 -1.02 6.15
N GLY A 47 -14.80 -0.94 6.93
CA GLY A 47 -15.38 0.32 7.36
C GLY A 47 -14.55 1.02 8.42
N VAL A 48 -14.37 2.35 8.28
CA VAL A 48 -13.74 3.22 9.28
C VAL A 48 -14.46 4.56 9.31
N ARG A 49 -14.92 4.97 10.50
CA ARG A 49 -15.59 6.26 10.68
C ARG A 49 -14.60 7.41 10.67
N GLY A 50 -15.06 8.54 10.17
CA GLY A 50 -14.28 9.78 10.10
C GLY A 50 -14.96 10.80 9.19
N ASN A 51 -14.63 12.09 9.33
CA ASN A 51 -15.38 13.18 8.70
C ASN A 51 -14.62 13.92 7.60
N CYS A 52 -13.31 14.05 7.71
CA CYS A 52 -12.58 15.07 6.97
C CYS A 52 -11.22 14.59 6.44
N GLY A 53 -10.52 15.48 5.74
CA GLY A 53 -9.19 15.20 5.22
C GLY A 53 -8.14 14.95 6.32
N MET A 54 -8.28 15.59 7.49
CA MET A 54 -7.39 15.33 8.62
C MET A 54 -7.60 13.92 9.19
N CYS A 55 -8.86 13.45 9.26
CA CYS A 55 -9.15 12.06 9.60
C CYS A 55 -8.45 11.09 8.66
N LYS A 56 -8.51 11.38 7.34
CA LYS A 56 -7.80 10.57 6.32
C LYS A 56 -6.33 10.43 6.64
N THR A 57 -5.67 11.55 6.88
CA THR A 57 -4.23 11.57 7.20
C THR A 57 -3.93 10.73 8.44
N THR A 58 -4.66 10.95 9.54
CA THR A 58 -4.43 10.24 10.80
C THR A 58 -4.69 8.73 10.68
N ILE A 59 -5.78 8.34 10.01
CA ILE A 59 -6.14 6.93 9.79
C ILE A 59 -5.04 6.24 8.94
N GLU A 60 -4.64 6.85 7.84
CA GLU A 60 -3.63 6.28 6.94
C GLU A 60 -2.24 6.22 7.58
N GLU A 61 -1.85 7.24 8.35
CA GLU A 61 -0.60 7.23 9.10
C GLU A 61 -0.58 6.15 10.18
N ALA A 62 -1.68 5.95 10.90
CA ALA A 62 -1.78 4.89 11.90
C ALA A 62 -1.55 3.50 11.28
N VAL A 63 -2.09 3.26 10.09
CA VAL A 63 -1.95 1.99 9.38
C VAL A 63 -0.57 1.84 8.75
N THR A 64 -0.09 2.85 8.06
CA THR A 64 1.21 2.79 7.36
C THR A 64 2.42 2.80 8.30
N SER A 65 2.23 3.13 9.58
CA SER A 65 3.26 3.01 10.61
C SER A 65 3.56 1.55 11.02
N LEU A 66 2.67 0.61 10.67
CA LEU A 66 2.87 -0.82 10.96
C LEU A 66 3.85 -1.44 9.97
N ASP A 67 4.82 -2.20 10.50
CA ASP A 67 5.71 -2.99 9.64
C ASP A 67 4.90 -4.02 8.84
N GLY A 68 5.20 -4.11 7.57
CA GLY A 68 4.48 -5.00 6.65
C GLY A 68 3.34 -4.34 5.88
N VAL A 69 2.86 -3.16 6.28
CA VAL A 69 1.87 -2.42 5.48
C VAL A 69 2.56 -1.73 4.31
N THR A 70 2.04 -1.94 3.11
CA THR A 70 2.58 -1.36 1.87
C THR A 70 1.72 -0.21 1.34
N SER A 71 0.41 -0.22 1.63
CA SER A 71 -0.48 0.89 1.30
C SER A 71 -1.71 0.92 2.20
N ALA A 72 -2.23 2.12 2.41
CA ALA A 72 -3.51 2.38 3.05
C ALA A 72 -4.18 3.57 2.35
N ASN A 73 -5.43 3.44 1.98
CA ASN A 73 -6.20 4.51 1.35
C ASN A 73 -7.61 4.55 1.91
N TRP A 74 -7.91 5.58 2.71
CA TRP A 74 -9.23 5.79 3.29
C TRP A 74 -10.09 6.71 2.43
N ASP A 75 -11.26 6.24 2.06
CA ASP A 75 -12.25 7.01 1.31
C ASP A 75 -13.23 7.70 2.27
N LYS A 76 -13.19 9.02 2.26
CA LYS A 76 -14.05 9.85 3.09
C LYS A 76 -15.54 9.68 2.79
N ALA A 77 -15.93 9.51 1.55
CA ALA A 77 -17.33 9.43 1.15
C ALA A 77 -17.92 8.08 1.54
N ARG A 78 -17.17 7.01 1.33
CA ARG A 78 -17.58 5.64 1.63
C ARG A 78 -17.33 5.23 3.08
N LYS A 79 -16.54 6.00 3.85
CA LYS A 79 -16.10 5.60 5.20
C LYS A 79 -15.45 4.22 5.20
N LYS A 80 -14.58 3.99 4.25
CA LYS A 80 -13.95 2.70 3.96
C LYS A 80 -12.45 2.90 3.74
N ILE A 81 -11.66 1.99 4.27
CA ILE A 81 -10.23 1.93 4.00
C ILE A 81 -9.92 0.71 3.13
N ASP A 82 -9.07 0.90 2.14
CA ASP A 82 -8.45 -0.17 1.37
C ASP A 82 -6.99 -0.29 1.83
N VAL A 83 -6.55 -1.50 2.19
CA VAL A 83 -5.21 -1.76 2.73
C VAL A 83 -4.50 -2.88 1.97
N SER A 84 -3.18 -2.75 1.85
CA SER A 84 -2.33 -3.82 1.32
C SER A 84 -1.19 -4.07 2.29
N PHE A 85 -0.93 -5.32 2.63
CA PHE A 85 0.06 -5.67 3.64
C PHE A 85 0.67 -7.07 3.41
N ASP A 86 1.83 -7.29 4.00
CA ASP A 86 2.52 -8.56 4.10
C ASP A 86 2.00 -9.33 5.30
N ASP A 87 1.26 -10.41 5.08
CA ASP A 87 0.62 -11.20 6.15
C ASP A 87 1.61 -12.00 6.99
N SER A 88 2.86 -12.11 6.56
CA SER A 88 3.94 -12.67 7.37
C SER A 88 4.47 -11.72 8.45
N LYS A 89 4.17 -10.40 8.33
CA LYS A 89 4.65 -9.35 9.23
C LYS A 89 3.56 -8.74 10.09
N THR A 90 2.38 -8.56 9.51
CA THR A 90 1.23 -7.99 10.20
C THR A 90 -0.06 -8.72 9.82
N ASN A 91 -1.15 -8.36 10.43
CA ASN A 91 -2.46 -8.94 10.12
C ASN A 91 -3.57 -7.90 10.26
N LEU A 92 -4.75 -8.24 9.77
CA LEU A 92 -5.88 -7.34 9.75
C LEU A 92 -6.30 -6.87 11.15
N ASP A 93 -6.21 -7.74 12.16
CA ASP A 93 -6.54 -7.36 13.54
C ASP A 93 -5.58 -6.30 14.12
N ALA A 94 -4.29 -6.38 13.76
CA ALA A 94 -3.31 -5.36 14.14
C ALA A 94 -3.63 -4.02 13.45
N ILE A 95 -4.06 -4.04 12.20
CA ILE A 95 -4.48 -2.86 11.44
C ILE A 95 -5.71 -2.21 12.08
N HIS A 96 -6.76 -2.99 12.38
CA HIS A 96 -7.94 -2.48 13.10
C HIS A 96 -7.57 -1.84 14.44
N LYS A 97 -6.68 -2.47 15.22
CA LYS A 97 -6.23 -1.94 16.50
C LYS A 97 -5.42 -0.64 16.35
N ALA A 98 -4.59 -0.52 15.33
CA ALA A 98 -3.83 0.70 15.09
C ALA A 98 -4.76 1.88 14.82
N ILE A 99 -5.78 1.68 13.99
CA ILE A 99 -6.82 2.68 13.72
C ILE A 99 -7.59 3.03 15.00
N ALA A 100 -8.04 2.01 15.74
CA ALA A 100 -8.76 2.22 16.98
C ALA A 100 -7.95 2.96 18.03
N ASN A 101 -6.66 2.68 18.16
CA ASN A 101 -5.75 3.39 19.06
C ASN A 101 -5.56 4.88 18.69
N SER A 102 -5.78 5.25 17.43
CA SER A 102 -5.77 6.64 16.98
C SER A 102 -7.12 7.37 17.14
N GLY A 103 -8.10 6.73 17.78
CA GLY A 103 -9.39 7.33 18.12
C GLY A 103 -10.49 7.11 17.07
N TYR A 104 -10.31 6.21 16.11
CA TYR A 104 -11.30 5.98 15.06
C TYR A 104 -11.93 4.59 15.14
N ASP A 105 -13.28 4.55 15.06
CA ASP A 105 -14.02 3.29 15.00
C ASP A 105 -13.77 2.58 13.68
N THR A 106 -13.56 1.29 13.76
CA THR A 106 -13.66 0.39 12.61
C THR A 106 -14.93 -0.44 12.72
N ASP A 107 -15.26 -1.22 11.69
CA ASP A 107 -16.40 -2.14 11.73
C ASP A 107 -16.21 -3.30 12.72
N LYS A 108 -14.98 -3.53 13.22
CA LYS A 108 -14.67 -4.59 14.21
C LYS A 108 -14.30 -4.06 15.59
N VAL A 109 -13.68 -2.89 15.67
CA VAL A 109 -13.08 -2.38 16.91
C VAL A 109 -13.50 -0.93 17.11
N ALA A 110 -14.06 -0.62 18.28
CA ALA A 110 -14.35 0.76 18.66
C ALA A 110 -13.06 1.55 18.91
N GLY A 111 -13.07 2.82 18.55
CA GLY A 111 -11.96 3.74 18.77
C GLY A 111 -11.64 3.92 20.25
N ASN A 112 -10.40 4.18 20.55
CA ASN A 112 -9.97 4.53 21.91
C ASN A 112 -10.62 5.86 22.33
N GLU A 113 -11.39 5.86 23.40
CA GLU A 113 -12.16 7.00 23.90
C GLU A 113 -11.29 8.21 24.29
N GLU A 114 -10.09 7.99 24.81
CA GLU A 114 -9.18 9.06 25.18
C GLU A 114 -8.60 9.71 23.92
N ALA A 115 -8.10 8.89 23.00
CA ALA A 115 -7.61 9.36 21.71
C ALA A 115 -8.70 10.08 20.91
N TYR A 116 -9.95 9.59 20.95
CA TYR A 116 -11.08 10.25 20.29
C TYR A 116 -11.35 11.65 20.86
N LYS A 117 -11.30 11.82 22.20
CA LYS A 117 -11.51 13.12 22.84
C LYS A 117 -10.42 14.13 22.50
N ASP A 118 -9.22 13.63 22.22
CA ASP A 118 -8.07 14.47 21.84
C ASP A 118 -8.08 14.84 20.35
N LEU A 119 -8.97 14.24 19.55
CA LEU A 119 -9.11 14.60 18.14
C LEU A 119 -9.58 16.06 17.99
N PRO A 120 -9.09 16.77 16.97
CA PRO A 120 -9.66 18.06 16.59
C PRO A 120 -11.16 17.97 16.40
N GLY A 121 -11.93 19.01 16.75
CA GLY A 121 -13.39 18.98 16.70
C GLY A 121 -13.98 18.57 15.34
N CYS A 122 -13.30 18.87 14.22
CA CYS A 122 -13.72 18.41 12.90
C CYS A 122 -13.50 16.91 12.66
N CYS A 123 -12.70 16.25 13.50
CA CYS A 123 -12.42 14.82 13.45
C CYS A 123 -13.28 14.01 14.44
N GLN A 124 -13.93 14.67 15.40
CA GLN A 124 -14.88 14.04 16.30
C GLN A 124 -16.15 13.70 15.51
N TYR A 125 -16.22 12.48 15.05
CA TYR A 125 -17.31 11.96 14.21
C TYR A 125 -18.45 11.42 15.09
N ASP A 126 -19.62 11.22 14.49
CA ASP A 126 -20.73 10.56 15.14
C ASP A 126 -20.52 9.03 15.09
N HIS A 127 -20.50 8.37 16.26
CA HIS A 127 -20.35 6.92 16.36
C HIS A 127 -21.52 6.13 15.73
N SER A 128 -22.66 6.78 15.45
CA SER A 128 -23.76 6.18 14.70
C SER A 128 -23.61 6.31 13.18
N MET A 129 -22.56 6.99 12.70
CA MET A 129 -22.31 7.19 11.27
C MET A 129 -22.19 5.85 10.54
N GLU A 130 -22.93 5.72 9.45
CA GLU A 130 -22.86 4.56 8.56
C GLU A 130 -21.46 4.44 7.95
N MET A 131 -20.96 3.21 7.91
CA MET A 131 -19.75 2.84 7.18
C MET A 131 -20.13 1.95 6.02
N SER A 132 -19.51 2.12 4.86
CA SER A 132 -19.58 1.09 3.83
C SER A 132 -18.84 -0.13 4.37
N LEU A 133 -19.61 -1.08 4.87
CA LEU A 133 -19.08 -2.41 5.11
C LEU A 133 -18.53 -2.91 3.77
N ALA A 134 -17.48 -3.70 3.79
CA ALA A 134 -16.99 -4.36 2.61
C ALA A 134 -18.18 -5.10 1.99
N GLU A 135 -18.86 -4.48 1.03
CA GLU A 135 -19.75 -5.22 0.18
C GLU A 135 -18.88 -6.22 -0.53
N ALA A 136 -18.98 -7.42 0.02
CA ALA A 136 -18.40 -8.58 -0.55
C ALA A 136 -18.52 -8.50 -2.07
N LEU A 137 -17.48 -8.83 -2.72
CA LEU A 137 -17.25 -9.23 -4.09
C LEU A 137 -18.39 -10.09 -4.72
N ASN A 138 -19.63 -9.64 -4.67
CA ASN A 138 -20.81 -10.36 -5.12
C ASN A 138 -21.73 -9.49 -5.97
N ASP A 139 -21.17 -8.66 -6.85
CA ASP A 139 -21.97 -8.05 -7.91
C ASP A 139 -21.47 -8.48 -9.30
N ASP A 140 -21.48 -9.79 -9.52
CA ASP A 140 -21.30 -10.39 -10.83
C ASP A 140 -22.25 -11.57 -11.07
N THR A 141 -23.46 -11.53 -10.53
CA THR A 141 -24.49 -12.47 -10.94
C THR A 141 -25.87 -11.87 -10.81
N ASP A 142 -26.23 -10.95 -11.70
CA ASP A 142 -27.57 -10.89 -12.27
C ASP A 142 -27.68 -9.86 -13.41
N LYS A 143 -27.25 -10.24 -14.59
CA LYS A 143 -27.80 -9.73 -15.85
C LYS A 143 -27.89 -10.89 -16.82
N GLY A 144 -28.80 -11.74 -16.52
CA GLY A 144 -29.29 -12.74 -17.46
C GLY A 144 -30.80 -12.87 -17.31
N GLU A 145 -31.51 -12.51 -18.37
CA GLU A 145 -32.91 -12.79 -18.67
C GLU A 145 -33.96 -11.74 -18.25
N GLN A 146 -34.26 -10.83 -19.14
CA GLN A 146 -35.53 -10.87 -19.93
C GLN A 146 -35.43 -9.90 -21.12
#